data_0a79813af69774ad73df88180ef50447
#
_entry.id   0a79813af69774ad73df88180ef50447
#
_cell.length_a   1.000
_cell.length_b   1.000
_cell.length_c   1.000
_cell.angle_alpha   90.00
_cell.angle_beta   90.00
_cell.angle_gamma   90.00
#
_symmetry.space_group_name_H-M   'P 1'
#
loop_
_entity.id
_entity.type
_entity.pdbx_description
1 polymer ?
#
loop_
_entity_poly.entity_id
_entity_poly.type
_entity_poly.pdbx_seq_one_letter_code
_entity_poly.pdbx_strand_id
1 'polypeptide(L)'
;PLLEGPAEKIGHHLKFDLEVLRANGIHVKGPFFDTLLAHALIAPGMKHGMDVLAENLLQYSTIKLKDIAAPGAKKRELDTSGVPVEVMGKYSAEDADITLQLSAVLKRQVKESGMEKLFRTVELPLLPVLADMEFSGIRVLPESLEKASVKVGAIIDGLRERIEEAAGHPLNLNSPKQLGDFLFGELELVKKPKKTKTGQFVTDEDTLSALAPQHPIVADILAYRENMKLKSTYLDALPRYICPRDGRIHTQFHQMLTATGRLASQD
;
A
#
# COMPACT_ATOMS: atom_id res chain seq x y z
N PRO A 1 -0.96 -6.20 32.76
CA PRO A 1 -1.89 -7.29 33.14
C PRO A 1 -3.22 -7.25 32.37
N LEU A 2 -3.86 -6.06 32.19
CA LEU A 2 -5.16 -5.97 31.47
C LEU A 2 -5.03 -6.35 29.99
N LEU A 3 -4.04 -5.82 29.30
CA LEU A 3 -3.82 -6.07 27.87
C LEU A 3 -3.33 -7.50 27.59
N GLU A 4 -2.70 -8.13 28.55
CA GLU A 4 -2.20 -9.51 28.44
C GLU A 4 -3.19 -10.56 28.98
N GLY A 5 -4.30 -10.11 29.56
CA GLY A 5 -5.35 -10.96 30.13
C GLY A 5 -6.35 -11.48 29.09
N PRO A 6 -7.35 -12.30 29.50
CA PRO A 6 -8.29 -12.96 28.60
C PRO A 6 -9.44 -12.06 28.11
N ALA A 7 -9.57 -10.83 28.60
CA ALA A 7 -10.61 -9.91 28.14
C ALA A 7 -10.49 -9.62 26.64
N GLU A 8 -11.62 -9.44 25.96
CA GLU A 8 -11.62 -9.03 24.56
C GLU A 8 -11.03 -7.63 24.42
N LYS A 9 -10.11 -7.45 23.46
CA LYS A 9 -9.54 -6.15 23.10
C LYS A 9 -10.26 -5.65 21.87
N ILE A 10 -10.86 -4.48 22.01
CA ILE A 10 -11.60 -3.81 20.95
C ILE A 10 -10.77 -2.63 20.51
N GLY A 11 -10.54 -2.51 19.21
CA GLY A 11 -9.78 -1.40 18.62
C GLY A 11 -10.32 -1.02 17.25
N HIS A 12 -9.81 0.10 16.75
CA HIS A 12 -10.01 0.54 15.37
C HIS A 12 -8.64 0.60 14.69
N HIS A 13 -8.38 -0.33 13.76
CA HIS A 13 -7.03 -0.57 13.21
C HIS A 13 -6.07 -1.14 14.28
N LEU A 14 -6.55 -2.13 15.01
CA LEU A 14 -5.90 -2.71 16.19
C LEU A 14 -4.49 -3.25 15.91
N LYS A 15 -4.18 -3.61 14.66
CA LYS A 15 -2.85 -4.05 14.25
C LYS A 15 -1.78 -3.02 14.61
N PHE A 16 -2.03 -1.74 14.34
CA PHE A 16 -1.13 -0.65 14.71
C PHE A 16 -0.89 -0.58 16.23
N ASP A 17 -1.94 -0.71 17.02
CA ASP A 17 -1.81 -0.70 18.49
C ASP A 17 -1.00 -1.89 18.99
N LEU A 18 -1.18 -3.09 18.40
CA LEU A 18 -0.39 -4.28 18.73
C LEU A 18 1.10 -4.07 18.50
N GLU A 19 1.47 -3.42 17.38
CA GLU A 19 2.87 -3.13 17.05
C GLU A 19 3.48 -2.09 18.00
N VAL A 20 2.77 -0.99 18.28
CA VAL A 20 3.21 0.04 19.21
C VAL A 20 3.40 -0.53 20.62
N LEU A 21 2.44 -1.31 21.10
CA LEU A 21 2.52 -1.94 22.42
C LEU A 21 3.66 -2.95 22.48
N ARG A 22 3.85 -3.77 21.44
CA ARG A 22 4.96 -4.71 21.35
C ARG A 22 6.32 -4.01 21.35
N ALA A 23 6.45 -2.87 20.64
CA ALA A 23 7.66 -2.06 20.65
C ALA A 23 8.01 -1.54 22.06
N ASN A 24 7.01 -1.45 22.94
CA ASN A 24 7.15 -1.06 24.34
C ASN A 24 7.18 -2.28 25.31
N GLY A 25 7.36 -3.50 24.81
CA GLY A 25 7.48 -4.72 25.61
C GLY A 25 6.16 -5.28 26.13
N ILE A 26 5.00 -4.80 25.61
CA ILE A 26 3.68 -5.27 26.03
C ILE A 26 3.15 -6.24 24.97
N HIS A 27 2.92 -7.50 25.37
CA HIS A 27 2.39 -8.55 24.50
C HIS A 27 0.89 -8.70 24.70
N VAL A 28 0.10 -8.05 23.86
CA VAL A 28 -1.36 -8.10 23.95
C VAL A 28 -1.87 -9.51 23.63
N LYS A 29 -2.72 -10.05 24.48
CA LYS A 29 -3.31 -11.39 24.37
C LYS A 29 -4.83 -11.34 24.47
N GLY A 30 -5.47 -12.44 24.09
CA GLY A 30 -6.90 -12.65 24.22
C GLY A 30 -7.65 -12.46 22.92
N PRO A 31 -8.96 -12.56 22.94
CA PRO A 31 -9.76 -12.33 21.76
C PRO A 31 -9.68 -10.86 21.34
N PHE A 32 -9.73 -10.65 20.02
CA PHE A 32 -9.71 -9.33 19.40
C PHE A 32 -11.03 -9.02 18.69
N PHE A 33 -11.38 -7.73 18.62
CA PHE A 33 -12.39 -7.22 17.73
C PHE A 33 -11.91 -5.91 17.11
N ASP A 34 -11.74 -5.89 15.81
CA ASP A 34 -11.32 -4.70 15.05
C ASP A 34 -12.49 -4.11 14.29
N THR A 35 -12.86 -2.87 14.62
CA THR A 35 -14.01 -2.18 14.03
C THR A 35 -13.76 -1.78 12.57
N LEU A 36 -12.50 -1.50 12.18
CA LEU A 36 -12.13 -1.22 10.79
C LEU A 36 -12.32 -2.47 9.93
N LEU A 37 -11.76 -3.61 10.35
CA LEU A 37 -11.89 -4.88 9.64
C LEU A 37 -13.36 -5.33 9.56
N ALA A 38 -14.10 -5.19 10.65
CA ALA A 38 -15.53 -5.53 10.68
C ALA A 38 -16.32 -4.74 9.63
N HIS A 39 -16.14 -3.42 9.57
CA HIS A 39 -16.84 -2.60 8.59
C HIS A 39 -16.34 -2.84 7.16
N ALA A 40 -15.04 -2.99 6.97
CA ALA A 40 -14.48 -3.25 5.64
C ALA A 40 -14.98 -4.56 5.03
N LEU A 41 -15.19 -5.58 5.86
CA LEU A 41 -15.73 -6.87 5.41
C LEU A 41 -17.19 -6.78 4.96
N ILE A 42 -18.04 -6.01 5.67
CA ILE A 42 -19.47 -5.89 5.36
C ILE A 42 -19.79 -4.81 4.33
N ALA A 43 -18.92 -3.83 4.15
CA ALA A 43 -19.11 -2.69 3.25
C ALA A 43 -17.85 -2.38 2.44
N PRO A 44 -17.34 -3.33 1.62
CA PRO A 44 -16.12 -3.14 0.85
C PRO A 44 -16.28 -1.96 -0.12
N GLY A 45 -15.21 -1.17 -0.29
CA GLY A 45 -15.20 0.02 -1.15
C GLY A 45 -15.74 1.31 -0.50
N MET A 46 -16.22 1.24 0.73
CA MET A 46 -16.55 2.43 1.53
C MET A 46 -15.30 2.99 2.23
N LYS A 47 -15.45 4.16 2.87
CA LYS A 47 -14.44 4.67 3.80
C LYS A 47 -14.65 4.03 5.17
N HIS A 48 -13.56 3.61 5.81
CA HIS A 48 -13.61 2.85 7.06
C HIS A 48 -12.99 3.62 8.24
N GLY A 49 -12.58 4.88 8.06
CA GLY A 49 -12.03 5.71 9.13
C GLY A 49 -13.06 5.90 10.25
N MET A 50 -12.59 5.94 11.50
CA MET A 50 -13.43 6.00 12.70
C MET A 50 -14.38 7.18 12.69
N ASP A 51 -13.91 8.36 12.28
CA ASP A 51 -14.72 9.58 12.14
C ASP A 51 -15.90 9.39 11.19
N VAL A 52 -15.67 8.74 10.02
CA VAL A 52 -16.73 8.45 9.06
C VAL A 52 -17.73 7.43 9.62
N LEU A 53 -17.24 6.41 10.35
CA LEU A 53 -18.11 5.43 10.98
C LEU A 53 -18.94 6.02 12.12
N ALA A 54 -18.35 6.89 12.92
CA ALA A 54 -19.07 7.60 13.99
C ALA A 54 -20.19 8.48 13.42
N GLU A 55 -19.92 9.26 12.38
CA GLU A 55 -20.92 10.07 11.71
C GLU A 55 -22.08 9.23 11.13
N ASN A 56 -21.76 8.13 10.43
CA ASN A 56 -22.75 7.32 9.71
C ASN A 56 -23.54 6.36 10.62
N LEU A 57 -22.90 5.76 11.62
CA LEU A 57 -23.49 4.69 12.42
C LEU A 57 -23.98 5.18 13.79
N LEU A 58 -23.35 6.23 14.34
CA LEU A 58 -23.66 6.77 15.67
C LEU A 58 -24.25 8.18 15.60
N GLN A 59 -24.26 8.82 14.42
CA GLN A 59 -24.67 10.23 14.24
C GLN A 59 -23.86 11.17 15.13
N TYR A 60 -22.59 10.88 15.32
CA TYR A 60 -21.68 11.62 16.19
C TYR A 60 -20.48 12.14 15.41
N SER A 61 -20.15 13.43 15.63
CA SER A 61 -18.99 14.08 15.01
C SER A 61 -17.83 14.11 16.00
N THR A 62 -16.77 13.37 15.70
CA THR A 62 -15.59 13.21 16.57
C THR A 62 -14.67 14.42 16.51
N ILE A 63 -13.84 14.59 17.54
CA ILE A 63 -12.68 15.51 17.54
C ILE A 63 -11.70 15.03 16.45
N LYS A 64 -11.29 15.92 15.55
CA LYS A 64 -10.34 15.57 14.49
C LYS A 64 -8.93 15.90 14.93
N LEU A 65 -8.01 14.95 14.78
CA LEU A 65 -6.61 15.15 15.14
C LEU A 65 -5.99 16.40 14.48
N LYS A 66 -6.38 16.69 13.23
CA LYS A 66 -5.94 17.90 12.50
C LYS A 66 -6.37 19.23 13.15
N ASP A 67 -7.38 19.22 14.01
CA ASP A 67 -7.89 20.42 14.66
C ASP A 67 -7.16 20.70 15.99
N ILE A 68 -6.39 19.72 16.49
CA ILE A 68 -5.64 19.81 17.75
C ILE A 68 -4.12 19.70 17.57
N ALA A 69 -3.65 19.12 16.48
CA ALA A 69 -2.24 18.93 16.17
C ALA A 69 -1.73 19.96 15.16
N ALA A 70 -0.43 20.29 15.23
CA ALA A 70 0.23 21.13 14.25
C ALA A 70 0.51 20.38 12.94
N PRO A 71 0.68 21.10 11.80
CA PRO A 71 1.21 20.47 10.58
C PRO A 71 2.59 19.88 10.81
N GLY A 72 2.81 18.64 10.42
CA GLY A 72 4.09 17.96 10.51
C GLY A 72 5.09 18.40 9.43
N ALA A 73 6.30 17.88 9.50
CA ALA A 73 7.39 18.20 8.60
C ALA A 73 7.15 17.75 7.14
N LYS A 74 6.41 16.67 6.95
CA LYS A 74 6.01 16.19 5.63
C LYS A 74 4.56 16.53 5.34
N LYS A 75 4.25 16.73 4.06
CA LYS A 75 2.87 16.97 3.61
C LYS A 75 1.96 15.81 4.09
N ARG A 76 0.91 16.14 4.84
CA ARG A 76 -0.06 15.24 5.47
C ARG A 76 0.37 14.60 6.80
N GLU A 77 1.56 14.84 7.31
CA GLU A 77 1.90 14.50 8.69
C GLU A 77 1.32 15.52 9.66
N LEU A 78 0.96 15.05 10.85
CA LEU A 78 0.53 15.89 11.96
C LEU A 78 1.53 15.73 13.10
N ASP A 79 1.96 16.85 13.68
CA ASP A 79 2.84 16.85 14.84
C ASP A 79 1.99 16.99 16.11
N THR A 80 2.00 15.95 16.92
CA THR A 80 1.29 15.89 18.19
C THR A 80 2.17 16.22 19.39
N SER A 81 3.47 16.45 19.19
CA SER A 81 4.43 16.66 20.29
C SER A 81 4.15 17.88 21.15
N GLY A 82 3.55 18.91 20.54
CA GLY A 82 3.16 20.14 21.22
C GLY A 82 1.73 20.16 21.77
N VAL A 83 0.96 19.09 21.62
CA VAL A 83 -0.43 19.04 22.07
C VAL A 83 -0.47 18.84 23.60
N PRO A 84 -1.18 19.72 24.36
CA PRO A 84 -1.33 19.55 25.81
C PRO A 84 -1.93 18.18 26.16
N VAL A 85 -1.45 17.58 27.26
CA VAL A 85 -1.91 16.25 27.69
C VAL A 85 -3.41 16.19 27.92
N GLU A 86 -4.01 17.26 28.45
CA GLU A 86 -5.45 17.35 28.71
C GLU A 86 -6.27 17.33 27.40
N VAL A 87 -5.74 17.93 26.33
CA VAL A 87 -6.38 17.96 25.00
C VAL A 87 -6.23 16.58 24.34
N MET A 88 -5.02 16.03 24.36
CA MET A 88 -4.76 14.68 23.83
C MET A 88 -5.52 13.61 24.61
N GLY A 89 -5.63 13.77 25.93
CA GLY A 89 -6.40 12.88 26.80
C GLY A 89 -7.88 12.83 26.44
N LYS A 90 -8.48 13.99 26.14
CA LYS A 90 -9.88 14.05 25.68
C LYS A 90 -10.06 13.37 24.33
N TYR A 91 -9.17 13.64 23.38
CA TYR A 91 -9.16 13.01 22.07
C TYR A 91 -9.06 11.48 22.18
N SER A 92 -8.09 10.98 22.94
CA SER A 92 -7.87 9.53 23.07
C SER A 92 -8.99 8.83 23.87
N ALA A 93 -9.59 9.51 24.83
CA ALA A 93 -10.73 8.96 25.56
C ALA A 93 -11.99 8.88 24.69
N GLU A 94 -12.23 9.90 23.84
CA GLU A 94 -13.30 9.88 22.86
C GLU A 94 -13.10 8.75 21.84
N ASP A 95 -11.88 8.60 21.30
CA ASP A 95 -11.54 7.52 20.36
C ASP A 95 -11.84 6.13 20.95
N ALA A 96 -11.50 5.91 22.21
CA ALA A 96 -11.78 4.66 22.91
C ALA A 96 -13.29 4.43 23.10
N ASP A 97 -14.04 5.44 23.51
CA ASP A 97 -15.49 5.35 23.72
C ASP A 97 -16.24 5.11 22.40
N ILE A 98 -15.91 5.86 21.35
CA ILE A 98 -16.49 5.70 20.02
C ILE A 98 -16.18 4.32 19.45
N THR A 99 -14.96 3.83 19.60
CA THR A 99 -14.58 2.48 19.18
C THR A 99 -15.41 1.41 19.88
N LEU A 100 -15.66 1.56 21.17
CA LEU A 100 -16.51 0.64 21.94
C LEU A 100 -17.96 0.67 21.44
N GLN A 101 -18.53 1.85 21.22
CA GLN A 101 -19.89 2.01 20.69
C GLN A 101 -20.03 1.43 19.28
N LEU A 102 -19.06 1.71 18.38
CA LEU A 102 -19.00 1.14 17.04
C LEU A 102 -18.94 -0.39 17.07
N SER A 103 -18.19 -0.96 18.02
CA SER A 103 -18.09 -2.42 18.14
C SER A 103 -19.45 -3.07 18.40
N ALA A 104 -20.31 -2.48 19.22
CA ALA A 104 -21.63 -3.01 19.51
C ALA A 104 -22.53 -3.04 18.26
N VAL A 105 -22.48 -1.98 17.44
CA VAL A 105 -23.21 -1.90 16.18
C VAL A 105 -22.66 -2.91 15.17
N LEU A 106 -21.34 -2.91 14.99
CA LEU A 106 -20.68 -3.72 13.96
C LEU A 106 -20.73 -5.23 14.27
N LYS A 107 -20.66 -5.65 15.53
CA LYS A 107 -20.88 -7.05 15.93
C LYS A 107 -22.23 -7.57 15.45
N ARG A 108 -23.29 -6.77 15.60
CA ARG A 108 -24.61 -7.11 15.10
C ARG A 108 -24.62 -7.17 13.56
N GLN A 109 -24.09 -6.15 12.87
CA GLN A 109 -24.09 -6.09 11.42
C GLN A 109 -23.28 -7.23 10.76
N VAL A 110 -22.10 -7.59 11.33
CA VAL A 110 -21.31 -8.74 10.87
C VAL A 110 -22.11 -10.05 10.99
N LYS A 111 -22.87 -10.22 12.06
CA LYS A 111 -23.74 -11.39 12.24
C LYS A 111 -24.90 -11.40 11.24
N GLU A 112 -25.59 -10.27 11.08
CA GLU A 112 -26.74 -10.12 10.17
C GLU A 112 -26.32 -10.30 8.70
N SER A 113 -25.10 -9.91 8.32
CA SER A 113 -24.55 -10.12 6.97
C SER A 113 -24.11 -11.56 6.68
N GLY A 114 -24.13 -12.45 7.68
CA GLY A 114 -23.63 -13.83 7.54
C GLY A 114 -22.11 -13.97 7.49
N MET A 115 -21.37 -12.88 7.71
CA MET A 115 -19.90 -12.86 7.62
C MET A 115 -19.19 -13.22 8.92
N GLU A 116 -19.94 -13.50 10.01
CA GLU A 116 -19.35 -13.74 11.33
C GLU A 116 -18.33 -14.88 11.34
N LYS A 117 -18.59 -15.97 10.62
CA LYS A 117 -17.65 -17.10 10.52
C LYS A 117 -16.35 -16.65 9.87
N LEU A 118 -16.39 -16.01 8.72
CA LEU A 118 -15.20 -15.51 8.02
C LEU A 118 -14.41 -14.54 8.90
N PHE A 119 -15.11 -13.58 9.49
CA PHE A 119 -14.50 -12.58 10.36
C PHE A 119 -13.74 -13.21 11.54
N ARG A 120 -14.39 -14.17 12.25
CA ARG A 120 -13.80 -14.79 13.45
C ARG A 120 -12.75 -15.85 13.16
N THR A 121 -12.85 -16.58 12.02
CA THR A 121 -11.94 -17.70 11.73
C THR A 121 -10.81 -17.36 10.77
N VAL A 122 -10.89 -16.24 10.07
CA VAL A 122 -9.88 -15.81 9.11
C VAL A 122 -9.37 -14.40 9.45
N GLU A 123 -10.23 -13.38 9.39
CA GLU A 123 -9.78 -12.00 9.45
C GLU A 123 -9.16 -11.61 10.80
N LEU A 124 -9.83 -11.92 11.90
CA LEU A 124 -9.32 -11.61 13.22
C LEU A 124 -8.05 -12.42 13.59
N PRO A 125 -7.97 -13.75 13.33
CA PRO A 125 -6.73 -14.50 13.57
C PRO A 125 -5.56 -14.05 12.71
N LEU A 126 -5.81 -13.52 11.50
CA LEU A 126 -4.75 -13.02 10.62
C LEU A 126 -4.12 -11.72 11.15
N LEU A 127 -4.88 -10.89 11.87
CA LEU A 127 -4.43 -9.60 12.38
C LEU A 127 -3.14 -9.68 13.23
N PRO A 128 -3.05 -10.51 14.28
CA PRO A 128 -1.81 -10.64 15.06
C PRO A 128 -0.67 -11.28 14.25
N VAL A 129 -0.96 -12.13 13.28
CA VAL A 129 0.06 -12.71 12.38
C VAL A 129 0.69 -11.62 11.52
N LEU A 130 -0.12 -10.74 10.94
CA LEU A 130 0.39 -9.62 10.14
C LEU A 130 1.17 -8.63 11.01
N ALA A 131 0.67 -8.29 12.20
CA ALA A 131 1.40 -7.46 13.16
C ALA A 131 2.77 -8.06 13.52
N ASP A 132 2.85 -9.39 13.68
CA ASP A 132 4.10 -10.08 13.94
C ASP A 132 5.06 -10.04 12.74
N MET A 133 4.55 -10.22 11.54
CA MET A 133 5.34 -10.11 10.30
C MET A 133 5.87 -8.70 10.09
N GLU A 134 5.05 -7.67 10.28
CA GLU A 134 5.43 -6.25 10.16
C GLU A 134 6.47 -5.87 11.20
N PHE A 135 6.25 -6.25 12.46
CA PHE A 135 7.20 -6.01 13.53
C PHE A 135 8.53 -6.73 13.32
N SER A 136 8.50 -7.98 12.84
CA SER A 136 9.69 -8.78 12.60
C SER A 136 10.48 -8.31 11.38
N GLY A 137 9.81 -7.78 10.38
CA GLY A 137 10.41 -7.32 9.13
C GLY A 137 11.13 -8.43 8.36
N ILE A 138 11.62 -8.11 7.18
CA ILE A 138 12.41 -9.02 6.34
C ILE A 138 13.83 -8.52 6.17
N ARG A 139 14.78 -9.45 6.15
CA ARG A 139 16.19 -9.15 5.88
C ARG A 139 16.43 -9.20 4.37
N VAL A 140 17.02 -8.13 3.86
CA VAL A 140 17.53 -8.07 2.50
C VAL A 140 19.06 -7.98 2.53
N LEU A 141 19.72 -8.38 1.45
CA LEU A 141 21.15 -8.31 1.29
C LEU A 141 21.49 -7.17 0.32
N PRO A 142 21.89 -5.96 0.81
CA PRO A 142 22.12 -4.79 -0.05
C PRO A 142 23.14 -5.06 -1.15
N GLU A 143 24.23 -5.75 -0.81
CA GLU A 143 25.29 -6.09 -1.78
C GLU A 143 24.78 -6.99 -2.93
N SER A 144 23.82 -7.89 -2.64
CA SER A 144 23.22 -8.74 -3.66
C SER A 144 22.29 -7.95 -4.59
N LEU A 145 21.54 -7.00 -4.02
CA LEU A 145 20.69 -6.07 -4.78
C LEU A 145 21.55 -5.15 -5.66
N GLU A 146 22.65 -4.62 -5.15
CA GLU A 146 23.57 -3.79 -5.90
C GLU A 146 24.21 -4.55 -7.07
N LYS A 147 24.70 -5.77 -6.84
CA LYS A 147 25.25 -6.61 -7.90
C LYS A 147 24.21 -6.93 -8.98
N ALA A 148 22.96 -7.20 -8.58
CA ALA A 148 21.85 -7.39 -9.50
C ALA A 148 21.52 -6.10 -10.27
N SER A 149 21.50 -4.95 -9.59
CA SER A 149 21.26 -3.64 -10.19
C SER A 149 22.28 -3.29 -11.27
N VAL A 150 23.55 -3.57 -11.04
CA VAL A 150 24.62 -3.36 -12.05
C VAL A 150 24.37 -4.25 -13.28
N LYS A 151 24.08 -5.54 -13.08
CA LYS A 151 23.80 -6.47 -14.19
C LYS A 151 22.57 -6.04 -15.00
N VAL A 152 21.49 -5.70 -14.32
CA VAL A 152 20.25 -5.23 -14.98
C VAL A 152 20.50 -3.89 -15.68
N GLY A 153 21.33 -3.01 -15.11
CA GLY A 153 21.76 -1.76 -15.74
C GLY A 153 22.45 -2.00 -17.10
N ALA A 154 23.37 -2.93 -17.17
CA ALA A 154 24.03 -3.29 -18.44
C ALA A 154 23.05 -3.83 -19.48
N ILE A 155 22.05 -4.63 -19.07
CA ILE A 155 20.98 -5.09 -19.97
C ILE A 155 20.15 -3.91 -20.49
N ILE A 156 19.78 -2.96 -19.62
CA ILE A 156 19.03 -1.77 -20.00
C ILE A 156 19.80 -0.91 -20.99
N ASP A 157 21.10 -0.72 -20.78
CA ASP A 157 21.94 0.06 -21.67
C ASP A 157 22.05 -0.58 -23.06
N GLY A 158 22.28 -1.90 -23.12
CA GLY A 158 22.30 -2.64 -24.39
C GLY A 158 20.93 -2.65 -25.13
N LEU A 159 19.82 -2.69 -24.39
CA LEU A 159 18.48 -2.56 -24.96
C LEU A 159 18.25 -1.15 -25.52
N ARG A 160 18.68 -0.12 -24.80
CA ARG A 160 18.58 1.27 -25.23
C ARG A 160 19.37 1.50 -26.52
N GLU A 161 20.62 1.07 -26.57
CA GLU A 161 21.47 1.19 -27.74
C GLU A 161 20.84 0.55 -28.99
N ARG A 162 20.33 -0.67 -28.89
CA ARG A 162 19.64 -1.34 -30.00
C ARG A 162 18.39 -0.60 -30.46
N ILE A 163 17.60 -0.07 -29.50
CA ILE A 163 16.37 0.68 -29.82
C ILE A 163 16.72 2.00 -30.49
N GLU A 164 17.71 2.73 -30.00
CA GLU A 164 18.16 4.00 -30.59
C GLU A 164 18.84 3.81 -31.97
N GLU A 165 19.60 2.74 -32.14
CA GLU A 165 20.16 2.36 -33.44
C GLU A 165 19.05 2.07 -34.46
N ALA A 166 18.03 1.30 -34.06
CA ALA A 166 16.89 1.00 -34.93
C ALA A 166 16.00 2.22 -35.19
N ALA A 167 15.94 3.20 -34.28
CA ALA A 167 15.25 4.46 -34.43
C ALA A 167 16.03 5.47 -35.31
N GLY A 168 17.37 5.35 -35.35
CA GLY A 168 18.25 6.31 -36.00
C GLY A 168 18.44 7.63 -35.25
N HIS A 169 17.88 7.77 -34.07
CA HIS A 169 17.98 8.95 -33.21
C HIS A 169 17.79 8.60 -31.71
N PRO A 170 18.28 9.46 -30.79
CA PRO A 170 18.02 9.30 -29.34
C PRO A 170 16.50 9.32 -29.05
N LEU A 171 16.05 8.39 -28.20
CA LEU A 171 14.65 8.24 -27.84
C LEU A 171 14.47 8.11 -26.32
N ASN A 172 13.65 8.99 -25.73
CA ASN A 172 13.30 8.82 -24.32
C ASN A 172 12.23 7.75 -24.13
N LEU A 173 12.69 6.50 -23.88
CA LEU A 173 11.84 5.32 -23.71
C LEU A 173 10.92 5.40 -22.47
N ASN A 174 11.21 6.31 -21.53
CA ASN A 174 10.36 6.57 -20.36
C ASN A 174 9.26 7.60 -20.64
N SER A 175 9.24 8.20 -21.84
CA SER A 175 8.18 9.11 -22.25
C SER A 175 7.13 8.38 -23.10
N PRO A 176 5.91 8.13 -22.58
CA PRO A 176 4.85 7.49 -23.38
C PRO A 176 4.53 8.25 -24.67
N LYS A 177 4.68 9.57 -24.64
CA LYS A 177 4.45 10.42 -25.83
C LYS A 177 5.49 10.15 -26.91
N GLN A 178 6.79 10.29 -26.59
CA GLN A 178 7.86 10.07 -27.58
C GLN A 178 7.85 8.65 -28.11
N LEU A 179 7.62 7.66 -27.23
CA LEU A 179 7.51 6.27 -27.65
C LEU A 179 6.30 6.03 -28.56
N GLY A 180 5.17 6.66 -28.26
CA GLY A 180 3.98 6.57 -29.10
C GLY A 180 4.17 7.23 -30.47
N ASP A 181 4.80 8.40 -30.51
CA ASP A 181 5.12 9.11 -31.74
C ASP A 181 6.08 8.29 -32.61
N PHE A 182 7.09 7.66 -32.01
CA PHE A 182 8.00 6.75 -32.70
C PHE A 182 7.29 5.51 -33.28
N LEU A 183 6.56 4.75 -32.45
CA LEU A 183 5.95 3.48 -32.88
C LEU A 183 4.81 3.67 -33.89
N PHE A 184 4.02 4.70 -33.73
CA PHE A 184 2.80 4.90 -34.51
C PHE A 184 2.87 6.08 -35.48
N GLY A 185 3.83 7.00 -35.34
CA GLY A 185 4.07 8.11 -36.25
C GLY A 185 5.20 7.83 -37.22
N GLU A 186 6.36 7.34 -36.74
CA GLU A 186 7.53 7.11 -37.60
C GLU A 186 7.54 5.70 -38.21
N LEU A 187 7.33 4.66 -37.36
CA LEU A 187 7.30 3.28 -37.83
C LEU A 187 5.94 2.84 -38.39
N GLU A 188 4.91 3.60 -38.15
CA GLU A 188 3.54 3.34 -38.66
C GLU A 188 3.06 1.88 -38.41
N LEU A 189 3.43 1.28 -37.28
CA LEU A 189 3.16 -0.14 -36.98
C LEU A 189 1.65 -0.48 -37.01
N VAL A 190 0.78 0.50 -36.83
CA VAL A 190 -0.67 0.31 -36.85
C VAL A 190 -1.35 1.45 -37.63
N LYS A 191 -2.21 1.11 -38.58
CA LYS A 191 -2.95 2.11 -39.41
C LYS A 191 -3.89 3.01 -38.58
N LYS A 192 -4.46 2.51 -37.45
CA LYS A 192 -5.37 3.23 -36.56
C LYS A 192 -5.02 2.94 -35.12
N PRO A 193 -3.96 3.55 -34.56
CA PRO A 193 -3.56 3.31 -33.18
C PRO A 193 -4.57 3.90 -32.19
N LYS A 194 -4.76 3.23 -31.07
CA LYS A 194 -5.59 3.73 -29.97
C LYS A 194 -4.97 5.00 -29.38
N LYS A 195 -5.83 5.96 -29.01
CA LYS A 195 -5.42 7.19 -28.33
C LYS A 195 -6.12 7.31 -26.99
N THR A 196 -5.44 7.93 -26.04
CA THR A 196 -5.99 8.34 -24.74
C THR A 196 -7.00 9.47 -24.92
N LYS A 197 -7.76 9.78 -23.86
CA LYS A 197 -8.67 10.95 -23.85
C LYS A 197 -7.96 12.28 -24.12
N THR A 198 -6.65 12.35 -23.87
CA THR A 198 -5.80 13.53 -24.12
C THR A 198 -5.14 13.53 -25.51
N GLY A 199 -5.49 12.56 -26.36
CA GLY A 199 -5.00 12.48 -27.75
C GLY A 199 -3.63 11.81 -27.93
N GLN A 200 -2.97 11.35 -26.84
CA GLN A 200 -1.70 10.62 -26.92
C GLN A 200 -1.93 9.16 -27.33
N PHE A 201 -0.96 8.57 -28.00
CA PHE A 201 -1.01 7.15 -28.34
C PHE A 201 -0.93 6.29 -27.07
N VAL A 202 -1.70 5.21 -27.06
CA VAL A 202 -1.67 4.21 -25.97
C VAL A 202 -0.47 3.29 -26.19
N THR A 203 0.42 3.25 -25.20
CA THR A 203 1.63 2.41 -25.20
C THR A 203 1.69 1.55 -23.96
N ASP A 204 0.53 1.07 -23.47
CA ASP A 204 0.47 0.14 -22.36
C ASP A 204 1.01 -1.25 -22.74
N GLU A 205 1.20 -2.08 -21.73
CA GLU A 205 1.79 -3.42 -21.88
C GLU A 205 0.95 -4.29 -22.82
N ASP A 206 -0.38 -4.24 -22.69
CA ASP A 206 -1.29 -5.03 -23.53
C ASP A 206 -1.18 -4.64 -25.00
N THR A 207 -1.14 -3.33 -25.28
CA THR A 207 -0.99 -2.80 -26.65
C THR A 207 0.36 -3.21 -27.25
N LEU A 208 1.45 -3.06 -26.50
CA LEU A 208 2.79 -3.42 -26.98
C LEU A 208 2.96 -4.94 -27.12
N SER A 209 2.44 -5.73 -26.20
CA SER A 209 2.50 -7.19 -26.28
C SER A 209 1.79 -7.74 -27.52
N ALA A 210 0.68 -7.13 -27.93
CA ALA A 210 -0.03 -7.49 -29.16
C ALA A 210 0.77 -7.13 -30.43
N LEU A 211 1.69 -6.17 -30.35
CA LEU A 211 2.54 -5.72 -31.46
C LEU A 211 3.92 -6.41 -31.50
N ALA A 212 4.37 -7.00 -30.41
CA ALA A 212 5.69 -7.63 -30.32
C ALA A 212 5.95 -8.69 -31.42
N PRO A 213 4.98 -9.53 -31.87
CA PRO A 213 5.19 -10.43 -32.98
C PRO A 213 5.40 -9.75 -34.35
N GLN A 214 5.02 -8.48 -34.47
CA GLN A 214 5.05 -7.75 -35.75
C GLN A 214 6.37 -7.03 -35.98
N HIS A 215 7.06 -6.64 -34.90
CA HIS A 215 8.31 -5.89 -35.04
C HIS A 215 9.27 -6.15 -33.85
N PRO A 216 10.54 -6.53 -34.11
CA PRO A 216 11.51 -6.87 -33.06
C PRO A 216 11.74 -5.76 -32.02
N ILE A 217 11.71 -4.50 -32.46
CA ILE A 217 11.93 -3.35 -31.57
C ILE A 217 10.89 -3.27 -30.44
N VAL A 218 9.66 -3.76 -30.66
CA VAL A 218 8.61 -3.75 -29.63
C VAL A 218 8.95 -4.73 -28.52
N ALA A 219 9.55 -5.87 -28.85
CA ALA A 219 10.04 -6.83 -27.85
C ALA A 219 11.18 -6.22 -27.02
N ASP A 220 12.12 -5.51 -27.65
CA ASP A 220 13.19 -4.80 -26.95
C ASP A 220 12.64 -3.69 -26.04
N ILE A 221 11.62 -2.95 -26.46
CA ILE A 221 10.95 -1.92 -25.65
C ILE A 221 10.24 -2.53 -24.44
N LEU A 222 9.56 -3.67 -24.60
CA LEU A 222 8.93 -4.39 -23.47
C LEU A 222 9.99 -4.86 -22.49
N ALA A 223 11.06 -5.49 -22.97
CA ALA A 223 12.18 -5.93 -22.15
C ALA A 223 12.87 -4.75 -21.43
N TYR A 224 13.05 -3.61 -22.09
CA TYR A 224 13.55 -2.39 -21.47
C TYR A 224 12.68 -1.93 -20.32
N ARG A 225 11.37 -1.84 -20.51
CA ARG A 225 10.42 -1.40 -19.47
C ARG A 225 10.40 -2.35 -18.27
N GLU A 226 10.38 -3.66 -18.51
CA GLU A 226 10.44 -4.67 -17.45
C GLU A 226 11.71 -4.52 -16.61
N ASN A 227 12.87 -4.46 -17.26
CA ASN A 227 14.15 -4.29 -16.56
C ASN A 227 14.27 -2.94 -15.86
N MET A 228 13.77 -1.85 -16.45
CA MET A 228 13.71 -0.53 -15.80
C MET A 228 12.85 -0.56 -14.55
N LYS A 229 11.68 -1.20 -14.60
CA LYS A 229 10.80 -1.36 -13.44
C LYS A 229 11.46 -2.21 -12.35
N LEU A 230 12.07 -3.34 -12.73
CA LEU A 230 12.82 -4.20 -11.82
C LEU A 230 13.93 -3.41 -11.11
N LYS A 231 14.73 -2.68 -11.88
CA LYS A 231 15.84 -1.88 -11.34
C LYS A 231 15.35 -0.77 -10.42
N SER A 232 14.49 0.11 -10.92
CA SER A 232 14.09 1.32 -10.20
C SER A 232 13.18 1.05 -9.00
N THR A 233 12.24 0.10 -9.12
CA THR A 233 11.23 -0.17 -8.09
C THR A 233 11.73 -1.12 -7.00
N TYR A 234 12.61 -2.05 -7.36
CA TYR A 234 13.06 -3.08 -6.41
C TYR A 234 14.55 -2.97 -6.10
N LEU A 235 15.44 -3.09 -7.10
CA LEU A 235 16.88 -3.23 -6.83
C LEU A 235 17.49 -1.96 -6.20
N ASP A 236 17.11 -0.78 -6.70
CA ASP A 236 17.64 0.51 -6.23
C ASP A 236 16.80 1.10 -5.08
N ALA A 237 15.51 0.71 -4.97
CA ALA A 237 14.62 1.27 -3.97
C ALA A 237 14.67 0.51 -2.65
N LEU A 238 14.63 -0.83 -2.65
CA LEU A 238 14.59 -1.63 -1.42
C LEU A 238 15.70 -1.31 -0.41
N PRO A 239 16.97 -1.07 -0.81
CA PRO A 239 18.00 -0.70 0.17
C PRO A 239 17.70 0.57 0.98
N ARG A 240 16.88 1.49 0.43
CA ARG A 240 16.52 2.75 1.09
C ARG A 240 15.48 2.57 2.21
N TYR A 241 14.76 1.45 2.20
CA TYR A 241 13.76 1.10 3.22
C TYR A 241 14.35 0.29 4.37
N ILE A 242 15.64 -0.04 4.33
CA ILE A 242 16.27 -0.77 5.43
C ILE A 242 16.30 0.12 6.68
N CYS A 243 15.62 -0.34 7.72
CA CYS A 243 15.63 0.32 9.01
C CYS A 243 17.05 0.25 9.64
N PRO A 244 17.67 1.39 9.95
CA PRO A 244 19.03 1.39 10.51
C PRO A 244 19.13 0.76 11.89
N ARG A 245 18.01 0.62 12.61
CA ARG A 245 17.96 0.05 13.96
C ARG A 245 18.22 -1.46 13.99
N ASP A 246 17.71 -2.20 13.01
CA ASP A 246 17.76 -3.67 13.00
C ASP A 246 18.18 -4.28 11.65
N GLY A 247 18.40 -3.46 10.63
CA GLY A 247 18.87 -3.90 9.32
C GLY A 247 17.79 -4.63 8.50
N ARG A 248 16.51 -4.41 8.79
CA ARG A 248 15.38 -5.07 8.14
C ARG A 248 14.47 -4.06 7.44
N ILE A 249 13.68 -4.53 6.51
CA ILE A 249 12.59 -3.76 5.91
C ILE A 249 11.28 -4.14 6.61
N HIS A 250 10.55 -3.14 7.05
CA HIS A 250 9.23 -3.28 7.67
C HIS A 250 8.19 -2.69 6.72
N THR A 251 7.39 -3.54 6.12
CA THR A 251 6.25 -3.15 5.28
C THR A 251 4.97 -3.15 6.11
N GLN A 252 3.93 -2.50 5.60
CA GLN A 252 2.57 -2.61 6.16
C GLN A 252 1.71 -3.49 5.26
N PHE A 253 1.02 -4.46 5.84
CA PHE A 253 0.07 -5.32 5.13
C PHE A 253 -1.36 -4.86 5.34
N HIS A 254 -2.08 -4.60 4.27
CA HIS A 254 -3.48 -4.20 4.31
C HIS A 254 -4.38 -5.38 3.95
N GLN A 255 -5.24 -5.81 4.90
CA GLN A 255 -6.17 -6.93 4.69
C GLN A 255 -7.35 -6.56 3.78
N MET A 256 -7.82 -5.31 3.84
CA MET A 256 -9.09 -4.88 3.24
C MET A 256 -8.93 -3.85 2.12
N LEU A 257 -7.72 -3.69 1.56
CA LEU A 257 -7.49 -2.70 0.50
C LEU A 257 -7.96 -3.20 -0.87
N THR A 258 -7.89 -4.51 -1.12
CA THR A 258 -8.22 -5.10 -2.42
C THR A 258 -9.61 -5.73 -2.40
N ALA A 259 -10.42 -5.49 -3.43
CA ALA A 259 -11.73 -6.12 -3.59
C ALA A 259 -11.68 -7.66 -3.78
N THR A 260 -10.49 -8.21 -4.07
CA THR A 260 -10.28 -9.64 -4.31
C THR A 260 -9.89 -10.43 -3.07
N GLY A 261 -9.76 -9.78 -1.90
CA GLY A 261 -9.29 -10.40 -0.65
C GLY A 261 -7.79 -10.71 -0.63
N ARG A 262 -7.00 -10.19 -1.58
CA ARG A 262 -5.54 -10.26 -1.52
C ARG A 262 -5.01 -9.28 -0.50
N LEU A 263 -3.92 -9.64 0.19
CA LEU A 263 -3.14 -8.68 0.95
C LEU A 263 -2.46 -7.70 -0.01
N ALA A 264 -2.47 -6.44 0.35
CA ALA A 264 -1.63 -5.42 -0.29
C ALA A 264 -0.52 -5.02 0.68
N SER A 265 0.68 -4.80 0.18
CA SER A 265 1.79 -4.25 0.97
C SER A 265 2.06 -2.81 0.56
N GLN A 266 2.44 -1.99 1.52
CA GLN A 266 2.84 -0.60 1.31
C GLN A 266 4.15 -0.36 2.05
N ASP A 267 5.12 0.28 1.32
CA ASP A 267 6.48 0.66 1.76
C ASP A 267 7.47 -0.49 2.00
#